data_9d24a0ae7f0977ad4befd7c81541982b
#
_entry.id   9d24a0ae7f0977ad4befd7c81541982b
#
_cell.length_a   1.000
_cell.length_b   1.000
_cell.length_c   1.000
_cell.angle_alpha   90.00
_cell.angle_beta   90.00
_cell.angle_gamma   90.00
#
_symmetry.space_group_name_H-M   'P 1'
#
loop_
_entity.id
_entity.type
_entity.pdbx_description
1 polymer ?
#
loop_
_entity_poly.entity_id
_entity_poly.type
_entity_poly.pdbx_seq_one_letter_code
_entity_poly.pdbx_strand_id
1 'polypeptide(L)'
;GHELRRTFTELLLGIGDLERLASKAAVGRISPREVRQLAVSLRQINQLGALASSSDSADLAQIATRLAPTEELISDIEHTLTEEPPSALGRGATIALGISPELDELRQLSTHGKDYLLQLQRRESERTGISSLKVAFNNVFGYYVEVRSTHKDKVPEDWTRKQTLVNAERYIFPELKEYEEKILGAEERIASLESRLYAELLMRLSRFIRALQQNARLIAEVDCLTALSEVAVRDRYACPVVDDGLIIDIRAGRHPVIEQQLPFGQTYVPNDVHLDEDETQIMVITGPNMSGKSALLRQTALIVLLAQIGSFVPAEAAHLGLTDGIFTRVGASDNISRGESTFMVEMQEASSILNALTPRSLVLFDELGRGTSTYDGISIAWAIIEYLHDNPHGRPKTLFATHYHELNDLEARLPRVKNYNVSAREIEGKMLFLRKLVRGGSEHSFGIQVARLGGMPQSITTRASEILAQLESAHIHEVTGLGAEVQVSRAPSPDTLPTEQISTGVQMS
;
A
#
# COMPACT_ATOMS: atom_id res chain seq x y z
N GLY A 1 -11.50 -21.56 9.73
CA GLY A 1 -12.91 -21.21 9.67
C GLY A 1 -13.17 -19.74 9.95
N HIS A 2 -14.42 -19.30 9.81
CA HIS A 2 -14.80 -17.87 9.95
C HIS A 2 -14.46 -17.29 11.34
N GLU A 3 -14.71 -18.06 12.39
CA GLU A 3 -14.44 -17.64 13.77
C GLU A 3 -12.93 -17.42 14.01
N LEU A 4 -12.10 -18.38 13.58
CA LEU A 4 -10.65 -18.28 13.71
C LEU A 4 -10.12 -16.99 13.03
N ARG A 5 -10.57 -16.70 11.81
CA ARG A 5 -10.16 -15.49 11.07
C ARG A 5 -10.55 -14.22 11.82
N ARG A 6 -11.78 -14.13 12.34
CA ARG A 6 -12.23 -12.99 13.13
C ARG A 6 -11.36 -12.78 14.37
N THR A 7 -11.06 -13.86 15.11
CA THR A 7 -10.20 -13.77 16.31
C THR A 7 -8.79 -13.34 15.95
N PHE A 8 -8.22 -13.82 14.82
CA PHE A 8 -6.91 -13.36 14.34
C PHE A 8 -6.93 -11.86 14.04
N THR A 9 -7.95 -11.37 13.33
CA THR A 9 -8.11 -9.93 13.03
C THR A 9 -8.19 -9.11 14.32
N GLU A 10 -8.98 -9.53 15.31
CA GLU A 10 -9.11 -8.85 16.60
C GLU A 10 -7.77 -8.79 17.37
N LEU A 11 -6.99 -9.89 17.41
CA LEU A 11 -5.69 -9.94 18.05
C LEU A 11 -4.67 -9.06 17.31
N LEU A 12 -4.63 -9.11 15.98
CA LEU A 12 -3.72 -8.31 15.16
C LEU A 12 -3.95 -6.81 15.32
N LEU A 13 -5.19 -6.36 15.47
CA LEU A 13 -5.53 -4.95 15.76
C LEU A 13 -4.94 -4.46 17.09
N GLY A 14 -4.71 -5.36 18.05
CA GLY A 14 -4.07 -5.06 19.34
C GLY A 14 -2.54 -5.01 19.28
N ILE A 15 -1.91 -5.45 18.19
CA ILE A 15 -0.47 -5.47 18.00
C ILE A 15 -0.02 -4.15 17.35
N GLY A 16 0.88 -3.42 18.02
CA GLY A 16 1.51 -2.23 17.46
C GLY A 16 2.61 -2.58 16.45
N ASP A 17 3.20 -1.55 15.84
CA ASP A 17 4.34 -1.68 14.93
C ASP A 17 5.57 -2.23 15.68
N LEU A 18 5.66 -3.55 15.74
CA LEU A 18 6.68 -4.29 16.50
C LEU A 18 8.08 -4.07 15.95
N GLU A 19 8.23 -3.95 14.63
CA GLU A 19 9.53 -3.72 13.98
C GLU A 19 10.10 -2.34 14.35
N ARG A 20 9.25 -1.32 14.34
CA ARG A 20 9.63 0.04 14.77
C ARG A 20 9.97 0.08 16.26
N LEU A 21 9.20 -0.60 17.12
CA LEU A 21 9.47 -0.68 18.55
C LEU A 21 10.79 -1.40 18.84
N ALA A 22 11.04 -2.53 18.17
CA ALA A 22 12.29 -3.27 18.28
C ALA A 22 13.50 -2.43 17.81
N SER A 23 13.35 -1.68 16.71
CA SER A 23 14.40 -0.79 16.21
C SER A 23 14.72 0.35 17.19
N LYS A 24 13.69 0.98 17.79
CA LYS A 24 13.89 1.99 18.83
C LYS A 24 14.54 1.43 20.08
N ALA A 25 14.16 0.22 20.48
CA ALA A 25 14.76 -0.48 21.62
C ALA A 25 16.24 -0.79 21.38
N ALA A 26 16.60 -1.25 20.17
CA ALA A 26 17.98 -1.56 19.80
C ALA A 26 18.93 -0.37 19.93
N VAL A 27 18.44 0.85 19.70
CA VAL A 27 19.22 2.10 19.80
C VAL A 27 18.96 2.86 21.13
N GLY A 28 18.24 2.26 22.08
CA GLY A 28 17.94 2.87 23.38
C GLY A 28 17.05 4.13 23.33
N ARG A 29 16.30 4.33 22.25
CA ARG A 29 15.42 5.50 22.02
C ARG A 29 13.93 5.21 22.23
N ILE A 30 13.59 4.07 22.76
CA ILE A 30 12.22 3.68 23.09
C ILE A 30 11.78 4.37 24.40
N SER A 31 10.59 4.92 24.43
CA SER A 31 10.02 5.59 25.61
C SER A 31 9.37 4.57 26.57
N PRO A 32 9.19 4.90 27.87
CA PRO A 32 8.53 4.00 28.83
C PRO A 32 7.14 3.53 28.36
N ARG A 33 6.33 4.42 27.79
CA ARG A 33 5.02 4.09 27.24
C ARG A 33 5.12 3.11 26.06
N GLU A 34 6.10 3.30 25.17
CA GLU A 34 6.33 2.37 24.04
C GLU A 34 6.81 0.99 24.52
N VAL A 35 7.63 0.92 25.59
CA VAL A 35 8.02 -0.36 26.20
C VAL A 35 6.81 -1.07 26.79
N ARG A 36 5.90 -0.34 27.45
CA ARG A 36 4.65 -0.94 27.95
C ARG A 36 3.76 -1.44 26.82
N GLN A 37 3.63 -0.65 25.71
CA GLN A 37 2.91 -1.05 24.51
C GLN A 37 3.54 -2.31 23.88
N LEU A 38 4.85 -2.45 23.93
CA LEU A 38 5.54 -3.66 23.48
C LEU A 38 5.08 -4.89 24.27
N ALA A 39 5.00 -4.82 25.59
CA ALA A 39 4.51 -5.94 26.41
C ALA A 39 3.06 -6.32 26.07
N VAL A 40 2.17 -5.33 25.83
CA VAL A 40 0.80 -5.56 25.39
C VAL A 40 0.78 -6.30 24.05
N SER A 41 1.58 -5.83 23.07
CA SER A 41 1.67 -6.47 21.76
C SER A 41 2.18 -7.92 21.86
N LEU A 42 3.18 -8.17 22.69
CA LEU A 42 3.74 -9.52 22.90
C LEU A 42 2.71 -10.47 23.53
N ARG A 43 1.84 -10.00 24.42
CA ARG A 43 0.74 -10.82 24.96
C ARG A 43 -0.24 -11.24 23.87
N GLN A 44 -0.59 -10.32 22.95
CA GLN A 44 -1.44 -10.64 21.81
C GLN A 44 -0.78 -11.67 20.89
N ILE A 45 0.55 -11.56 20.66
CA ILE A 45 1.32 -12.50 19.86
C ILE A 45 1.30 -13.91 20.49
N ASN A 46 1.45 -14.00 21.82
CA ASN A 46 1.41 -15.29 22.51
C ASN A 46 0.02 -15.94 22.40
N GLN A 47 -1.06 -15.15 22.51
CA GLN A 47 -2.43 -15.64 22.29
C GLN A 47 -2.65 -16.10 20.86
N LEU A 48 -2.17 -15.34 19.86
CA LEU A 48 -2.23 -15.70 18.45
C LEU A 48 -1.46 -16.99 18.19
N GLY A 49 -0.26 -17.15 18.77
CA GLY A 49 0.54 -18.38 18.68
C GLY A 49 -0.18 -19.60 19.26
N ALA A 50 -0.84 -19.46 20.40
CA ALA A 50 -1.62 -20.53 21.01
C ALA A 50 -2.81 -20.96 20.10
N LEU A 51 -3.54 -19.99 19.53
CA LEU A 51 -4.62 -20.25 18.58
C LEU A 51 -4.11 -20.91 17.29
N ALA A 52 -2.99 -20.44 16.75
CA ALA A 52 -2.38 -21.01 15.55
C ALA A 52 -1.94 -22.47 15.78
N SER A 53 -1.37 -22.77 16.96
CA SER A 53 -0.98 -24.14 17.35
C SER A 53 -2.17 -25.09 17.49
N SER A 54 -3.32 -24.59 17.90
CA SER A 54 -4.55 -25.40 18.08
C SER A 54 -5.37 -25.52 16.80
N SER A 55 -4.96 -24.91 15.70
CA SER A 55 -5.68 -24.95 14.42
C SER A 55 -5.39 -26.23 13.64
N ASP A 56 -6.33 -26.66 12.79
CA ASP A 56 -6.15 -27.80 11.88
C ASP A 56 -5.20 -27.49 10.68
N SER A 57 -4.71 -26.24 10.58
CA SER A 57 -3.79 -25.84 9.52
C SER A 57 -2.34 -26.12 9.90
N ALA A 58 -1.69 -26.99 9.13
CA ALA A 58 -0.27 -27.31 9.31
C ALA A 58 0.63 -26.05 9.18
N ASP A 59 0.29 -25.14 8.26
CA ASP A 59 1.05 -23.92 8.03
C ASP A 59 0.96 -22.96 9.23
N LEU A 60 -0.24 -22.77 9.80
CA LEU A 60 -0.43 -21.96 11.01
C LEU A 60 0.30 -22.57 12.21
N ALA A 61 0.22 -23.89 12.37
CA ALA A 61 0.96 -24.60 13.42
C ALA A 61 2.47 -24.43 13.23
N GLN A 62 2.98 -24.47 12.00
CA GLN A 62 4.40 -24.22 11.70
C GLN A 62 4.81 -22.78 12.04
N ILE A 63 3.99 -21.78 11.72
CA ILE A 63 4.26 -20.38 12.12
C ILE A 63 4.34 -20.27 13.64
N ALA A 64 3.39 -20.88 14.36
CA ALA A 64 3.38 -20.85 15.82
C ALA A 64 4.65 -21.46 16.44
N THR A 65 5.18 -22.55 15.89
CA THR A 65 6.42 -23.17 16.40
C THR A 65 7.66 -22.31 16.17
N ARG A 66 7.62 -21.37 15.24
CA ARG A 66 8.71 -20.43 14.91
C ARG A 66 8.66 -19.15 15.76
N LEU A 67 7.56 -18.87 16.45
CA LEU A 67 7.49 -17.72 17.35
C LEU A 67 8.50 -17.87 18.49
N ALA A 68 9.32 -16.87 18.68
CA ALA A 68 10.27 -16.85 19.78
C ALA A 68 9.55 -16.54 21.11
N PRO A 69 9.88 -17.24 22.21
CA PRO A 69 9.26 -17.01 23.52
C PRO A 69 9.61 -15.62 24.06
N THR A 70 8.64 -14.95 24.66
CA THR A 70 8.77 -13.57 25.17
C THR A 70 8.14 -13.37 26.55
N GLU A 71 7.72 -14.43 27.23
CA GLU A 71 7.05 -14.39 28.52
C GLU A 71 7.92 -13.73 29.59
N GLU A 72 9.23 -14.04 29.62
CA GLU A 72 10.19 -13.44 30.55
C GLU A 72 10.27 -11.92 30.32
N LEU A 73 10.34 -11.46 29.06
CA LEU A 73 10.38 -10.04 28.73
C LEU A 73 9.09 -9.33 29.13
N ILE A 74 7.93 -9.94 28.87
CA ILE A 74 6.62 -9.40 29.26
C ILE A 74 6.58 -9.20 30.77
N SER A 75 6.94 -10.26 31.53
CA SER A 75 6.95 -10.21 32.98
C SER A 75 7.90 -9.15 33.52
N ASP A 76 9.10 -9.02 32.95
CA ASP A 76 10.11 -8.03 33.39
C ASP A 76 9.60 -6.60 33.14
N ILE A 77 9.01 -6.33 31.95
CA ILE A 77 8.44 -5.01 31.63
C ILE A 77 7.29 -4.67 32.59
N GLU A 78 6.36 -5.59 32.77
CA GLU A 78 5.15 -5.37 33.60
C GLU A 78 5.46 -5.25 35.09
N HIS A 79 6.49 -5.96 35.57
CA HIS A 79 6.96 -5.82 36.93
C HIS A 79 7.68 -4.49 37.15
N THR A 80 8.50 -4.05 36.18
CA THR A 80 9.37 -2.87 36.35
C THR A 80 8.64 -1.55 36.11
N LEU A 81 7.73 -1.48 35.13
CA LEU A 81 7.03 -0.25 34.79
C LEU A 81 5.64 -0.16 35.41
N THR A 82 5.20 1.08 35.68
CA THR A 82 3.79 1.35 36.03
C THR A 82 2.84 0.90 34.92
N GLU A 83 1.55 0.74 35.22
CA GLU A 83 0.55 0.37 34.20
C GLU A 83 0.44 1.41 33.08
N GLU A 84 0.50 2.70 33.43
CA GLU A 84 0.43 3.82 32.50
C GLU A 84 1.65 4.74 32.65
N PRO A 85 2.83 4.30 32.17
CA PRO A 85 4.04 5.09 32.29
C PRO A 85 3.97 6.34 31.38
N PRO A 86 4.64 7.43 31.75
CA PRO A 86 4.68 8.64 30.95
C PRO A 86 5.41 8.42 29.61
N SER A 87 5.17 9.32 28.66
CA SER A 87 5.86 9.30 27.38
C SER A 87 7.34 9.71 27.46
N ALA A 88 7.76 10.34 28.56
CA ALA A 88 9.14 10.73 28.81
C ALA A 88 9.44 10.62 30.31
N LEU A 89 10.69 10.27 30.62
CA LEU A 89 11.20 10.23 32.00
C LEU A 89 11.04 11.60 32.67
N GLY A 90 10.77 11.60 33.98
CA GLY A 90 10.59 12.81 34.78
C GLY A 90 9.24 13.52 34.62
N ARG A 91 8.29 12.97 33.84
CA ARG A 91 6.93 13.50 33.70
C ARG A 91 5.86 12.76 34.48
N GLY A 92 6.27 11.97 35.47
CA GLY A 92 5.41 11.15 36.29
C GLY A 92 6.11 9.86 36.66
N ALA A 93 5.43 9.00 37.45
CA ALA A 93 6.01 7.74 37.92
C ALA A 93 6.20 6.76 36.75
N THR A 94 7.45 6.44 36.45
CA THR A 94 7.84 5.49 35.41
C THR A 94 7.99 4.08 35.97
N ILE A 95 8.70 3.94 37.07
CA ILE A 95 9.00 2.67 37.73
C ILE A 95 7.89 2.30 38.70
N ALA A 96 7.49 1.04 38.74
CA ALA A 96 6.46 0.52 39.63
C ALA A 96 6.91 0.58 41.11
N LEU A 97 5.95 0.57 42.02
CA LEU A 97 6.21 0.47 43.46
C LEU A 97 6.82 -0.89 43.77
N GLY A 98 7.72 -0.93 44.76
CA GLY A 98 8.37 -2.17 45.25
C GLY A 98 9.60 -2.59 44.45
N ILE A 99 9.95 -1.89 43.35
CA ILE A 99 11.15 -2.17 42.54
C ILE A 99 12.43 -1.66 43.25
N SER A 100 12.34 -0.51 43.88
CA SER A 100 13.46 0.10 44.60
C SER A 100 12.97 0.73 45.89
N PRO A 101 13.35 0.18 47.07
CA PRO A 101 13.00 0.80 48.37
C PRO A 101 13.46 2.26 48.45
N GLU A 102 14.65 2.58 47.96
CA GLU A 102 15.18 3.95 47.94
C GLU A 102 14.27 4.90 47.14
N LEU A 103 13.75 4.44 45.99
CA LEU A 103 12.83 5.24 45.14
C LEU A 103 11.49 5.46 45.85
N ASP A 104 11.00 4.45 46.54
CA ASP A 104 9.72 4.52 47.24
C ASP A 104 9.81 5.46 48.46
N GLU A 105 10.91 5.42 49.22
CA GLU A 105 11.18 6.37 50.31
C GLU A 105 11.29 7.82 49.79
N LEU A 106 11.99 8.05 48.68
CA LEU A 106 12.11 9.40 48.07
C LEU A 106 10.75 9.92 47.61
N ARG A 107 9.89 9.09 47.02
CA ARG A 107 8.53 9.46 46.61
C ARG A 107 7.66 9.81 47.80
N GLN A 108 7.75 9.05 48.91
CA GLN A 108 7.06 9.37 50.15
C GLN A 108 7.53 10.74 50.68
N LEU A 109 8.84 10.99 50.71
CA LEU A 109 9.41 12.24 51.18
C LEU A 109 8.92 13.43 50.33
N SER A 110 8.91 13.29 49.01
CA SER A 110 8.41 14.33 48.08
C SER A 110 6.90 14.61 48.28
N THR A 111 6.11 13.56 48.48
CA THR A 111 4.66 13.70 48.72
C THR A 111 4.38 14.34 50.08
N HIS A 112 4.99 13.86 51.16
CA HIS A 112 4.86 14.46 52.49
C HIS A 112 5.35 15.89 52.52
N GLY A 113 6.40 16.22 51.80
CA GLY A 113 6.90 17.59 51.64
C GLY A 113 5.90 18.53 51.00
N LYS A 114 5.17 18.10 49.98
CA LYS A 114 4.09 18.88 49.37
C LYS A 114 2.90 19.06 50.28
N ASP A 115 2.51 18.03 50.99
CA ASP A 115 1.44 18.11 52.01
C ASP A 115 1.82 19.06 53.13
N TYR A 116 3.08 19.04 53.56
CA TYR A 116 3.60 19.98 54.54
C TYR A 116 3.54 21.44 54.05
N LEU A 117 3.89 21.70 52.79
CA LEU A 117 3.74 23.07 52.22
C LEU A 117 2.31 23.58 52.24
N LEU A 118 1.31 22.71 52.03
CA LEU A 118 -0.09 23.05 52.16
C LEU A 118 -0.48 23.33 53.61
N GLN A 119 0.03 22.55 54.56
CA GLN A 119 -0.17 22.83 56.01
C GLN A 119 0.54 24.12 56.43
N LEU A 120 1.73 24.38 55.90
CA LEU A 120 2.48 25.61 56.11
C LEU A 120 1.69 26.83 55.62
N GLN A 121 1.11 26.72 54.43
CA GLN A 121 0.24 27.77 53.86
C GLN A 121 -0.93 28.09 54.78
N ARG A 122 -1.62 27.05 55.31
CA ARG A 122 -2.77 27.24 56.24
C ARG A 122 -2.31 27.87 57.54
N ARG A 123 -1.24 27.36 58.14
CA ARG A 123 -0.67 27.89 59.41
C ARG A 123 -0.27 29.37 59.28
N GLU A 124 0.44 29.70 58.17
CA GLU A 124 0.91 31.06 57.95
C GLU A 124 -0.28 32.01 57.60
N SER A 125 -1.30 31.52 56.90
CA SER A 125 -2.52 32.25 56.64
C SER A 125 -3.29 32.59 57.95
N GLU A 126 -3.34 31.66 58.89
CA GLU A 126 -3.95 31.86 60.20
C GLU A 126 -3.12 32.81 61.08
N ARG A 127 -1.78 32.60 61.11
CA ARG A 127 -0.82 33.43 61.87
C ARG A 127 -0.86 34.88 61.48
N THR A 128 -0.88 35.15 60.18
CA THR A 128 -0.84 36.52 59.59
C THR A 128 -2.21 37.16 59.41
N GLY A 129 -3.27 36.38 59.44
CA GLY A 129 -4.62 36.83 59.12
C GLY A 129 -4.79 37.23 57.64
N ILE A 130 -3.94 36.64 56.73
CA ILE A 130 -3.98 36.88 55.31
C ILE A 130 -4.65 35.67 54.63
N SER A 131 -5.95 35.72 54.47
CA SER A 131 -6.74 34.63 53.88
C SER A 131 -6.46 34.37 52.39
N SER A 132 -5.85 35.34 51.69
CA SER A 132 -5.46 35.22 50.29
C SER A 132 -4.01 34.76 50.07
N LEU A 133 -3.33 34.37 51.12
CA LEU A 133 -1.96 33.85 51.07
C LEU A 133 -1.91 32.56 50.27
N LYS A 134 -0.97 32.48 49.35
CA LYS A 134 -0.80 31.29 48.49
C LYS A 134 0.69 30.90 48.42
N VAL A 135 0.98 29.66 48.72
CA VAL A 135 2.30 29.07 48.39
C VAL A 135 2.29 28.62 46.94
N ALA A 136 3.29 29.03 46.16
CA ALA A 136 3.43 28.70 44.74
C ALA A 136 4.92 28.47 44.40
N PHE A 137 5.17 27.87 43.23
CA PHE A 137 6.50 27.58 42.73
C PHE A 137 6.79 28.35 41.44
N ASN A 138 8.02 28.81 41.30
CA ASN A 138 8.53 29.47 40.12
C ASN A 138 9.97 29.00 39.84
N ASN A 139 10.29 28.66 38.58
CA ASN A 139 11.61 28.14 38.19
C ASN A 139 12.79 29.08 38.47
N VAL A 140 12.53 30.39 38.72
CA VAL A 140 13.59 31.39 39.01
C VAL A 140 13.86 31.54 40.51
N PHE A 141 12.81 31.47 41.34
CA PHE A 141 12.88 31.76 42.77
C PHE A 141 12.57 30.54 43.68
N GLY A 142 12.15 29.43 43.08
CA GLY A 142 11.68 28.26 43.85
C GLY A 142 10.31 28.45 44.43
N TYR A 143 10.07 27.89 45.62
CA TYR A 143 8.82 28.07 46.37
C TYR A 143 8.78 29.45 47.01
N TYR A 144 7.65 30.12 46.87
CA TYR A 144 7.38 31.44 47.48
C TYR A 144 5.98 31.53 48.00
N VAL A 145 5.77 32.49 48.90
CA VAL A 145 4.43 32.89 49.34
C VAL A 145 4.04 34.15 48.62
N GLU A 146 2.88 34.13 47.99
CA GLU A 146 2.31 35.30 47.31
C GLU A 146 1.26 35.97 48.22
N VAL A 147 1.46 37.28 48.46
CA VAL A 147 0.61 38.10 49.27
C VAL A 147 0.11 39.26 48.40
N ARG A 148 -1.21 39.52 48.38
CA ARG A 148 -1.77 40.64 47.66
C ARG A 148 -1.30 41.97 48.28
N SER A 149 -1.07 42.99 47.46
CA SER A 149 -0.58 44.31 47.89
C SER A 149 -1.49 44.97 48.96
N THR A 150 -2.76 44.59 49.04
CA THR A 150 -3.71 45.04 50.07
C THR A 150 -3.39 44.56 51.48
N HIS A 151 -2.55 43.54 51.63
CA HIS A 151 -2.17 42.91 52.92
C HIS A 151 -0.68 43.01 53.22
N LYS A 152 0.08 43.85 52.51
CA LYS A 152 1.52 44.00 52.71
C LYS A 152 1.93 44.38 54.14
N ASP A 153 1.06 45.17 54.84
CA ASP A 153 1.32 45.62 56.23
C ASP A 153 1.13 44.50 57.28
N LYS A 154 0.61 43.32 56.85
CA LYS A 154 0.48 42.14 57.73
C LYS A 154 1.60 41.15 57.55
N VAL A 155 2.53 41.43 56.66
CA VAL A 155 3.67 40.52 56.36
C VAL A 155 4.62 40.53 57.56
N PRO A 156 5.03 39.38 58.11
CA PRO A 156 6.01 39.28 59.19
C PRO A 156 7.37 39.80 58.82
N GLU A 157 8.10 40.33 59.78
CA GLU A 157 9.46 40.90 59.57
C GLU A 157 10.50 39.82 59.16
N ASP A 158 10.25 38.57 59.54
CA ASP A 158 11.09 37.41 59.22
C ASP A 158 10.95 36.96 57.78
N TRP A 159 10.03 37.54 56.99
CA TRP A 159 9.85 37.23 55.56
C TRP A 159 10.70 38.12 54.67
N THR A 160 11.51 37.53 53.82
CA THR A 160 12.32 38.24 52.85
C THR A 160 11.56 38.43 51.54
N ARG A 161 11.33 39.64 51.10
CA ARG A 161 10.69 39.99 49.82
C ARG A 161 11.65 39.66 48.65
N LYS A 162 11.18 38.88 47.71
CA LYS A 162 11.94 38.50 46.50
C LYS A 162 11.46 39.21 45.23
N GLN A 163 10.18 39.48 45.10
CA GLN A 163 9.63 40.13 43.92
C GLN A 163 8.40 40.97 44.26
N THR A 164 8.32 42.15 43.61
CA THR A 164 7.10 42.98 43.66
C THR A 164 6.43 42.94 42.29
N LEU A 165 5.13 42.60 42.29
CA LEU A 165 4.25 42.55 41.12
C LEU A 165 3.23 43.72 41.24
N VAL A 166 2.47 43.98 40.20
CA VAL A 166 1.46 45.07 40.17
C VAL A 166 0.45 44.94 41.32
N ASN A 167 -0.03 43.72 41.60
CA ASN A 167 -1.11 43.50 42.57
C ASN A 167 -0.72 42.53 43.72
N ALA A 168 0.54 42.09 43.79
CA ALA A 168 1.02 41.14 44.81
C ALA A 168 2.52 41.29 45.04
N GLU A 169 2.97 40.79 46.16
CA GLU A 169 4.38 40.65 46.49
C GLU A 169 4.70 39.20 46.84
N ARG A 170 5.94 38.77 46.53
CA ARG A 170 6.40 37.40 46.75
C ARG A 170 7.48 37.38 47.80
N TYR A 171 7.29 36.49 48.77
CA TYR A 171 8.15 36.40 49.91
C TYR A 171 8.69 34.98 50.09
N ILE A 172 9.81 34.85 50.75
CA ILE A 172 10.40 33.60 51.22
C ILE A 172 10.76 33.75 52.72
N PHE A 173 10.81 32.67 53.45
CA PHE A 173 11.26 32.61 54.80
C PHE A 173 12.03 31.27 55.07
N PRO A 174 12.85 31.17 56.16
CA PRO A 174 13.80 30.09 56.35
C PRO A 174 13.18 28.68 56.25
N GLU A 175 12.06 28.49 56.94
CA GLU A 175 11.36 27.19 56.93
C GLU A 175 10.85 26.78 55.55
N LEU A 176 10.32 27.70 54.79
CA LEU A 176 9.89 27.42 53.40
C LEU A 176 11.08 27.01 52.54
N LYS A 177 12.25 27.62 52.74
CA LYS A 177 13.46 27.32 51.99
C LYS A 177 14.06 25.96 52.38
N GLU A 178 14.08 25.60 53.65
CA GLU A 178 14.51 24.30 54.11
C GLU A 178 13.72 23.15 53.49
N TYR A 179 12.39 23.28 53.46
CA TYR A 179 11.51 22.28 52.85
C TYR A 179 11.62 22.25 51.31
N GLU A 180 11.83 23.42 50.69
CA GLU A 180 12.14 23.50 49.28
C GLU A 180 13.37 22.65 48.91
N GLU A 181 14.48 22.81 49.64
CA GLU A 181 15.73 22.07 49.40
C GLU A 181 15.52 20.55 49.57
N LYS A 182 14.71 20.15 50.55
CA LYS A 182 14.37 18.73 50.75
C LYS A 182 13.50 18.17 49.61
N ILE A 183 12.48 18.91 49.14
CA ILE A 183 11.57 18.47 48.06
C ILE A 183 12.32 18.43 46.73
N LEU A 184 13.01 19.51 46.33
CA LEU A 184 13.75 19.57 45.08
C LEU A 184 14.87 18.54 45.01
N GLY A 185 15.61 18.35 46.12
CA GLY A 185 16.64 17.32 46.22
C GLY A 185 16.05 15.90 46.06
N ALA A 186 14.87 15.64 46.61
CA ALA A 186 14.19 14.37 46.44
C ALA A 186 13.71 14.17 44.98
N GLU A 187 13.14 15.19 44.36
CA GLU A 187 12.66 15.12 42.97
C GLU A 187 13.82 14.89 41.94
N GLU A 188 14.97 15.54 42.12
CA GLU A 188 16.17 15.28 41.33
C GLU A 188 16.71 13.86 41.48
N ARG A 189 16.74 13.36 42.72
CA ARG A 189 17.16 11.97 43.01
C ARG A 189 16.19 10.95 42.46
N ILE A 190 14.86 11.20 42.53
CA ILE A 190 13.82 10.37 41.92
C ILE A 190 14.07 10.29 40.40
N ALA A 191 14.23 11.43 39.71
CA ALA A 191 14.45 11.46 38.27
C ALA A 191 15.73 10.71 37.86
N SER A 192 16.81 10.89 38.60
CA SER A 192 18.09 10.17 38.36
C SER A 192 17.93 8.67 38.56
N LEU A 193 17.28 8.24 39.63
CA LEU A 193 17.09 6.84 39.97
C LEU A 193 16.13 6.15 38.97
N GLU A 194 15.04 6.78 38.62
CA GLU A 194 14.13 6.28 37.55
C GLU A 194 14.85 6.14 36.23
N SER A 195 15.67 7.10 35.82
CA SER A 195 16.48 7.01 34.59
C SER A 195 17.44 5.82 34.62
N ARG A 196 18.10 5.56 35.76
CA ARG A 196 19.00 4.42 35.92
C ARG A 196 18.24 3.11 35.81
N LEU A 197 17.16 2.94 36.56
CA LEU A 197 16.36 1.70 36.57
C LEU A 197 15.73 1.43 35.20
N TYR A 198 15.30 2.49 34.49
CA TYR A 198 14.81 2.36 33.14
C TYR A 198 15.91 1.93 32.17
N ALA A 199 17.11 2.50 32.27
CA ALA A 199 18.24 2.10 31.43
C ALA A 199 18.63 0.62 31.68
N GLU A 200 18.55 0.15 32.92
CA GLU A 200 18.75 -1.27 33.26
C GLU A 200 17.70 -2.18 32.63
N LEU A 201 16.42 -1.76 32.62
CA LEU A 201 15.36 -2.46 31.88
C LEU A 201 15.67 -2.52 30.39
N LEU A 202 16.12 -1.41 29.76
CA LEU A 202 16.48 -1.41 28.36
C LEU A 202 17.66 -2.31 28.02
N MET A 203 18.64 -2.44 28.93
CA MET A 203 19.73 -3.39 28.76
C MET A 203 19.23 -4.86 28.81
N ARG A 204 18.27 -5.18 29.65
CA ARG A 204 17.65 -6.52 29.68
C ARG A 204 16.84 -6.77 28.41
N LEU A 205 16.03 -5.79 27.99
CA LEU A 205 15.25 -5.85 26.76
C LEU A 205 16.14 -6.05 25.51
N SER A 206 17.33 -5.46 25.48
CA SER A 206 18.24 -5.58 24.34
C SER A 206 18.60 -7.03 23.98
N ARG A 207 18.55 -7.95 24.95
CA ARG A 207 18.82 -9.39 24.75
C ARG A 207 17.74 -10.04 23.87
N PHE A 208 16.55 -9.48 23.85
CA PHE A 208 15.39 -10.00 23.10
C PHE A 208 15.24 -9.39 21.70
N ILE A 209 16.11 -8.47 21.25
CA ILE A 209 15.94 -7.79 19.96
C ILE A 209 15.80 -8.77 18.80
N ARG A 210 16.59 -9.85 18.75
CA ARG A 210 16.47 -10.87 17.69
C ARG A 210 15.12 -11.59 17.74
N ALA A 211 14.65 -11.93 18.95
CA ALA A 211 13.35 -12.56 19.14
C ALA A 211 12.21 -11.63 18.68
N LEU A 212 12.29 -10.35 19.03
CA LEU A 212 11.32 -9.34 18.61
C LEU A 212 11.27 -9.17 17.07
N GLN A 213 12.44 -9.13 16.42
CA GLN A 213 12.54 -9.05 14.96
C GLN A 213 11.98 -10.30 14.27
N GLN A 214 12.25 -11.48 14.81
CA GLN A 214 11.68 -12.73 14.30
C GLN A 214 10.17 -12.73 14.43
N ASN A 215 9.64 -12.40 15.62
CA ASN A 215 8.20 -12.33 15.85
C ASN A 215 7.54 -11.26 14.96
N ALA A 216 8.19 -10.10 14.77
CA ALA A 216 7.68 -9.04 13.88
C ALA A 216 7.47 -9.55 12.45
N ARG A 217 8.44 -10.29 11.89
CA ARG A 217 8.32 -10.87 10.54
C ARG A 217 7.20 -11.89 10.44
N LEU A 218 7.11 -12.79 11.43
CA LEU A 218 6.06 -13.81 11.43
C LEU A 218 4.67 -13.21 11.59
N ILE A 219 4.53 -12.19 12.42
CA ILE A 219 3.26 -11.48 12.59
C ILE A 219 2.89 -10.71 11.34
N ALA A 220 3.84 -10.08 10.65
CA ALA A 220 3.59 -9.43 9.36
C ALA A 220 3.10 -10.45 8.29
N GLU A 221 3.68 -11.66 8.27
CA GLU A 221 3.20 -12.75 7.40
C GLU A 221 1.76 -13.14 7.74
N VAL A 222 1.44 -13.35 9.02
CA VAL A 222 0.09 -13.68 9.48
C VAL A 222 -0.90 -12.57 9.19
N ASP A 223 -0.52 -11.31 9.35
CA ASP A 223 -1.37 -10.15 9.05
C ASP A 223 -1.71 -10.10 7.56
N CYS A 224 -0.71 -10.25 6.69
CA CYS A 224 -0.94 -10.33 5.23
C CYS A 224 -1.88 -11.50 4.86
N LEU A 225 -1.63 -12.70 5.39
CA LEU A 225 -2.46 -13.88 5.11
C LEU A 225 -3.89 -13.70 5.62
N THR A 226 -4.06 -13.09 6.78
CA THR A 226 -5.38 -12.78 7.36
C THR A 226 -6.14 -11.78 6.49
N ALA A 227 -5.50 -10.70 6.06
CA ALA A 227 -6.09 -9.69 5.18
C ALA A 227 -6.49 -10.29 3.82
N LEU A 228 -5.60 -11.07 3.18
CA LEU A 228 -5.89 -11.76 1.91
C LEU A 228 -7.05 -12.75 2.06
N SER A 229 -7.09 -13.51 3.17
CA SER A 229 -8.18 -14.44 3.47
C SER A 229 -9.52 -13.74 3.69
N GLU A 230 -9.51 -12.56 4.29
CA GLU A 230 -10.71 -11.76 4.54
C GLU A 230 -11.31 -11.24 3.23
N VAL A 231 -10.46 -10.68 2.36
CA VAL A 231 -10.84 -10.26 1.00
C VAL A 231 -11.36 -11.44 0.17
N ALA A 232 -10.65 -12.57 0.21
CA ALA A 232 -11.03 -13.76 -0.58
C ALA A 232 -12.45 -14.27 -0.22
N VAL A 233 -12.81 -14.26 1.05
CA VAL A 233 -14.14 -14.70 1.48
C VAL A 233 -15.20 -13.65 1.20
N ARG A 234 -14.93 -12.39 1.50
CA ARG A 234 -15.86 -11.27 1.26
C ARG A 234 -16.23 -11.17 -0.21
N ASP A 235 -15.23 -11.24 -1.10
CA ASP A 235 -15.37 -10.98 -2.53
C ASP A 235 -15.46 -12.28 -3.36
N ARG A 236 -15.59 -13.43 -2.70
CA ARG A 236 -15.76 -14.75 -3.34
C ARG A 236 -14.66 -15.06 -4.35
N TYR A 237 -13.40 -14.95 -3.93
CA TYR A 237 -12.25 -15.34 -4.72
C TYR A 237 -12.00 -16.84 -4.63
N ALA A 238 -11.48 -17.42 -5.71
CA ALA A 238 -11.09 -18.83 -5.76
C ALA A 238 -9.59 -19.00 -5.54
N CYS A 239 -9.21 -20.16 -4.97
CA CYS A 239 -7.81 -20.54 -4.85
C CYS A 239 -7.25 -20.89 -6.24
N PRO A 240 -6.24 -20.20 -6.77
CA PRO A 240 -5.64 -20.55 -8.04
C PRO A 240 -4.75 -21.79 -7.90
N VAL A 241 -4.62 -22.56 -8.98
CA VAL A 241 -3.51 -23.49 -9.15
C VAL A 241 -2.35 -22.74 -9.77
N VAL A 242 -1.18 -22.77 -9.11
CA VAL A 242 0.05 -22.12 -9.61
C VAL A 242 1.13 -23.20 -9.73
N ASP A 243 1.77 -23.29 -10.89
CA ASP A 243 2.83 -24.27 -11.16
C ASP A 243 3.95 -23.67 -12.02
N ASP A 244 4.98 -24.49 -12.32
CA ASP A 244 6.12 -24.10 -13.15
C ASP A 244 5.80 -24.08 -14.67
N GLY A 245 4.54 -24.33 -15.05
CA GLY A 245 4.07 -24.26 -16.43
C GLY A 245 4.10 -22.85 -17.01
N LEU A 246 3.51 -22.71 -18.20
CA LEU A 246 3.43 -21.44 -18.94
C LEU A 246 1.99 -21.07 -19.31
N ILE A 247 1.01 -21.83 -18.85
CA ILE A 247 -0.40 -21.60 -19.13
C ILE A 247 -0.98 -20.43 -18.31
N ILE A 248 -1.91 -19.71 -18.88
CA ILE A 248 -2.79 -18.77 -18.17
C ILE A 248 -4.21 -19.16 -18.55
N ASP A 249 -4.88 -19.93 -17.70
CA ASP A 249 -6.28 -20.35 -17.86
C ASP A 249 -7.12 -19.76 -16.73
N ILE A 250 -7.94 -18.77 -17.05
CA ILE A 250 -8.80 -18.06 -16.12
C ILE A 250 -10.24 -18.29 -16.54
N ARG A 251 -11.08 -18.82 -15.63
CA ARG A 251 -12.50 -19.04 -15.86
C ARG A 251 -13.33 -18.07 -15.05
N ALA A 252 -14.30 -17.44 -15.72
CA ALA A 252 -15.17 -16.44 -15.14
C ALA A 252 -14.41 -15.38 -14.33
N GLY A 253 -13.31 -14.89 -14.89
CA GLY A 253 -12.48 -13.83 -14.28
C GLY A 253 -13.25 -12.52 -14.13
N ARG A 254 -13.02 -11.81 -13.03
CA ARG A 254 -13.64 -10.52 -12.69
C ARG A 254 -12.58 -9.47 -12.41
N HIS A 255 -12.89 -8.21 -12.64
CA HIS A 255 -11.97 -7.11 -12.34
C HIS A 255 -12.15 -6.68 -10.87
N PRO A 256 -11.15 -6.88 -9.98
CA PRO A 256 -11.32 -6.71 -8.53
C PRO A 256 -11.76 -5.30 -8.13
N VAL A 257 -11.31 -4.26 -8.84
CA VAL A 257 -11.63 -2.87 -8.52
C VAL A 257 -12.97 -2.46 -9.13
N ILE A 258 -13.21 -2.78 -10.42
CA ILE A 258 -14.46 -2.37 -11.10
C ILE A 258 -15.66 -3.06 -10.44
N GLU A 259 -15.54 -4.35 -10.09
CA GLU A 259 -16.61 -5.10 -9.42
C GLU A 259 -17.09 -4.40 -8.14
N GLN A 260 -16.16 -3.84 -7.35
CA GLN A 260 -16.47 -3.14 -6.10
C GLN A 260 -17.07 -1.75 -6.30
N GLN A 261 -16.86 -1.15 -7.48
CA GLN A 261 -17.34 0.20 -7.80
C GLN A 261 -18.67 0.22 -8.55
N LEU A 262 -19.22 -0.96 -8.88
CA LEU A 262 -20.49 -1.04 -9.59
C LEU A 262 -21.64 -0.53 -8.71
N PRO A 263 -22.62 0.21 -9.28
CA PRO A 263 -23.82 0.62 -8.57
C PRO A 263 -24.60 -0.59 -8.02
N PHE A 264 -25.31 -0.37 -6.94
CA PHE A 264 -26.14 -1.41 -6.32
C PHE A 264 -27.10 -2.05 -7.35
N GLY A 265 -27.13 -3.38 -7.38
CA GLY A 265 -27.94 -4.17 -8.32
C GLY A 265 -27.29 -4.42 -9.69
N GLN A 266 -26.12 -3.87 -9.98
CA GLN A 266 -25.32 -4.22 -11.16
C GLN A 266 -24.28 -5.28 -10.79
N THR A 267 -24.07 -6.24 -11.70
CA THR A 267 -23.07 -7.30 -11.57
C THR A 267 -21.99 -7.16 -12.64
N TYR A 268 -20.76 -7.47 -12.29
CA TYR A 268 -19.67 -7.55 -13.27
C TYR A 268 -19.89 -8.73 -14.21
N VAL A 269 -19.66 -8.55 -15.51
CA VAL A 269 -19.74 -9.64 -16.49
C VAL A 269 -18.40 -10.39 -16.50
N PRO A 270 -18.37 -11.64 -16.00
CA PRO A 270 -17.15 -12.40 -15.93
C PRO A 270 -16.71 -12.90 -17.31
N ASN A 271 -15.39 -13.02 -17.52
CA ASN A 271 -14.82 -13.46 -18.79
C ASN A 271 -13.76 -14.54 -18.58
N ASP A 272 -13.68 -15.45 -19.55
CA ASP A 272 -12.66 -16.48 -19.64
C ASP A 272 -11.47 -15.97 -20.45
N VAL A 273 -10.26 -16.32 -20.01
CA VAL A 273 -9.01 -16.02 -20.74
C VAL A 273 -8.15 -17.27 -20.73
N HIS A 274 -7.77 -17.74 -21.92
CA HIS A 274 -6.91 -18.89 -22.07
C HIS A 274 -5.72 -18.55 -22.98
N LEU A 275 -4.50 -18.61 -22.44
CA LEU A 275 -3.25 -18.39 -23.15
C LEU A 275 -2.29 -19.57 -22.88
N ASP A 276 -1.68 -20.10 -23.95
CA ASP A 276 -0.71 -21.17 -23.89
C ASP A 276 0.44 -20.94 -24.91
N GLU A 277 1.33 -21.91 -25.06
CA GLU A 277 2.45 -21.83 -26.03
C GLU A 277 2.15 -22.48 -27.37
N ASP A 278 1.11 -23.29 -27.46
CA ASP A 278 0.87 -24.16 -28.60
C ASP A 278 -0.23 -23.66 -29.52
N GLU A 279 -1.38 -23.23 -28.95
CA GLU A 279 -2.56 -22.84 -29.70
C GLU A 279 -2.89 -21.35 -29.59
N THR A 280 -2.78 -20.78 -28.40
CA THR A 280 -3.23 -19.41 -28.12
C THR A 280 -2.17 -18.61 -27.38
N GLN A 281 -1.07 -18.29 -28.03
CA GLN A 281 -0.04 -17.44 -27.47
C GLN A 281 -0.48 -15.97 -27.42
N ILE A 282 -1.15 -15.51 -28.47
CA ILE A 282 -1.56 -14.12 -28.64
C ILE A 282 -3.07 -14.05 -28.90
N MET A 283 -3.79 -13.32 -28.05
CA MET A 283 -5.19 -12.97 -28.28
C MET A 283 -5.28 -11.56 -28.85
N VAL A 284 -5.72 -11.44 -30.11
CA VAL A 284 -6.06 -10.16 -30.72
C VAL A 284 -7.52 -9.87 -30.37
N ILE A 285 -7.75 -8.78 -29.64
CA ILE A 285 -9.06 -8.44 -29.07
C ILE A 285 -9.60 -7.19 -29.72
N THR A 286 -10.63 -7.35 -30.56
CA THR A 286 -11.32 -6.26 -31.23
C THR A 286 -12.62 -5.90 -30.51
N GLY A 287 -13.27 -4.83 -30.97
CA GLY A 287 -14.56 -4.39 -30.46
C GLY A 287 -14.64 -2.88 -30.24
N PRO A 288 -15.86 -2.35 -30.03
CA PRO A 288 -16.08 -0.91 -29.89
C PRO A 288 -15.39 -0.31 -28.67
N ASN A 289 -15.17 0.99 -28.70
CA ASN A 289 -14.77 1.74 -27.51
C ASN A 289 -15.87 1.60 -26.45
N MET A 290 -15.50 1.60 -25.16
CA MET A 290 -16.40 1.37 -24.02
C MET A 290 -16.91 -0.08 -23.87
N SER A 291 -16.54 -1.02 -24.76
CA SER A 291 -16.95 -2.42 -24.61
C SER A 291 -16.30 -3.15 -23.44
N GLY A 292 -15.17 -2.65 -22.93
CA GLY A 292 -14.46 -3.24 -21.80
C GLY A 292 -13.14 -3.94 -22.13
N LYS A 293 -12.56 -3.73 -23.34
CA LYS A 293 -11.26 -4.29 -23.74
C LYS A 293 -10.17 -4.00 -22.71
N SER A 294 -9.95 -2.74 -22.39
CA SER A 294 -8.93 -2.33 -21.39
C SER A 294 -9.19 -2.91 -19.98
N ALA A 295 -10.46 -3.04 -19.60
CA ALA A 295 -10.83 -3.66 -18.34
C ALA A 295 -10.46 -5.16 -18.30
N LEU A 296 -10.67 -5.87 -19.41
CA LEU A 296 -10.28 -7.28 -19.55
C LEU A 296 -8.76 -7.48 -19.45
N LEU A 297 -7.97 -6.64 -20.11
CA LEU A 297 -6.52 -6.69 -20.04
C LEU A 297 -6.04 -6.52 -18.58
N ARG A 298 -6.52 -5.44 -17.94
CA ARG A 298 -6.15 -5.16 -16.54
C ARG A 298 -6.65 -6.23 -15.59
N GLN A 299 -7.84 -6.78 -15.78
CA GLN A 299 -8.37 -7.93 -15.03
C GLN A 299 -7.39 -9.10 -15.06
N THR A 300 -6.93 -9.49 -16.25
CA THR A 300 -6.01 -10.60 -16.43
C THR A 300 -4.68 -10.36 -15.72
N ALA A 301 -4.10 -9.17 -15.89
CA ALA A 301 -2.87 -8.80 -15.18
C ALA A 301 -3.02 -8.83 -13.66
N LEU A 302 -4.13 -8.30 -13.13
CA LEU A 302 -4.39 -8.30 -11.69
C LEU A 302 -4.61 -9.70 -11.13
N ILE A 303 -5.30 -10.58 -11.85
CA ILE A 303 -5.49 -11.98 -11.46
C ILE A 303 -4.14 -12.70 -11.37
N VAL A 304 -3.28 -12.56 -12.39
CA VAL A 304 -1.93 -13.14 -12.39
C VAL A 304 -1.10 -12.57 -11.25
N LEU A 305 -1.10 -11.26 -11.04
CA LEU A 305 -0.37 -10.61 -9.95
C LEU A 305 -0.84 -11.09 -8.58
N LEU A 306 -2.15 -11.15 -8.33
CA LEU A 306 -2.71 -11.62 -7.07
C LEU A 306 -2.31 -13.07 -6.79
N ALA A 307 -2.36 -13.96 -7.80
CA ALA A 307 -1.92 -15.33 -7.65
C ALA A 307 -0.42 -15.43 -7.29
N GLN A 308 0.43 -14.63 -7.94
CA GLN A 308 1.89 -14.62 -7.71
C GLN A 308 2.28 -14.14 -6.30
N ILE A 309 1.48 -13.28 -5.67
CA ILE A 309 1.72 -12.86 -4.28
C ILE A 309 1.08 -13.80 -3.25
N GLY A 310 0.52 -14.94 -3.68
CA GLY A 310 -0.10 -15.94 -2.80
C GLY A 310 -1.54 -15.65 -2.40
N SER A 311 -2.22 -14.72 -3.08
CA SER A 311 -3.64 -14.43 -2.86
C SER A 311 -4.54 -15.39 -3.64
N PHE A 312 -5.77 -15.57 -3.15
CA PHE A 312 -6.88 -16.04 -3.97
C PHE A 312 -7.23 -14.98 -5.03
N VAL A 313 -7.89 -15.39 -6.11
CA VAL A 313 -8.13 -14.56 -7.28
C VAL A 313 -9.62 -14.35 -7.58
N PRO A 314 -10.00 -13.21 -8.14
CA PRO A 314 -11.38 -12.91 -8.53
C PRO A 314 -11.78 -13.68 -9.79
N ALA A 315 -11.95 -14.99 -9.68
CA ALA A 315 -12.37 -15.91 -10.73
C ALA A 315 -13.17 -17.06 -10.14
N GLU A 316 -13.82 -17.85 -10.99
CA GLU A 316 -14.41 -19.14 -10.57
C GLU A 316 -13.32 -20.21 -10.42
N ALA A 317 -12.35 -20.22 -11.33
CA ALA A 317 -11.14 -21.03 -11.27
C ALA A 317 -10.00 -20.34 -12.03
N ALA A 318 -8.77 -20.61 -11.63
CA ALA A 318 -7.59 -20.16 -12.36
C ALA A 318 -6.46 -21.21 -12.26
N HIS A 319 -5.81 -21.48 -13.40
CA HIS A 319 -4.58 -22.27 -13.47
C HIS A 319 -3.51 -21.41 -14.16
N LEU A 320 -2.46 -21.07 -13.44
CA LEU A 320 -1.49 -20.06 -13.83
C LEU A 320 -0.07 -20.59 -13.70
N GLY A 321 0.66 -20.61 -14.81
CA GLY A 321 2.11 -20.80 -14.78
C GLY A 321 2.81 -19.59 -14.16
N LEU A 322 4.00 -19.81 -13.60
CA LEU A 322 4.83 -18.75 -13.05
C LEU A 322 5.13 -17.70 -14.13
N THR A 323 4.81 -16.45 -13.81
CA THR A 323 5.03 -15.27 -14.66
C THR A 323 6.12 -14.41 -14.02
N ASP A 324 7.21 -14.12 -14.74
CA ASP A 324 8.36 -13.35 -14.25
C ASP A 324 8.28 -11.85 -14.56
N GLY A 325 7.39 -11.46 -15.48
CA GLY A 325 7.16 -10.07 -15.85
C GLY A 325 5.75 -9.85 -16.37
N ILE A 326 5.08 -8.82 -15.88
CA ILE A 326 3.79 -8.33 -16.40
C ILE A 326 4.07 -6.97 -17.02
N PHE A 327 4.02 -6.89 -18.34
CA PHE A 327 4.29 -5.70 -19.11
C PHE A 327 3.00 -5.11 -19.64
N THR A 328 2.76 -3.83 -19.37
CA THR A 328 1.52 -3.17 -19.76
C THR A 328 1.80 -1.88 -20.54
N ARG A 329 1.18 -1.75 -21.69
CA ARG A 329 1.02 -0.47 -22.38
C ARG A 329 -0.48 -0.22 -22.52
N VAL A 330 -1.06 0.43 -21.51
CA VAL A 330 -2.51 0.66 -21.39
C VAL A 330 -2.77 2.12 -21.06
N GLY A 331 -3.45 2.82 -21.97
CA GLY A 331 -3.80 4.23 -21.85
C GLY A 331 -2.68 5.18 -22.30
N ALA A 332 -3.05 6.40 -22.69
CA ALA A 332 -2.11 7.47 -23.00
C ALA A 332 -1.82 8.25 -21.72
N SER A 333 -0.55 8.33 -21.31
CA SER A 333 -0.11 9.33 -20.34
C SER A 333 0.35 10.56 -21.09
N ASP A 334 -0.49 11.59 -21.15
CA ASP A 334 -0.10 12.89 -21.70
C ASP A 334 0.93 13.56 -20.78
N ASN A 335 2.20 13.31 -21.01
CA ASN A 335 3.27 13.98 -20.31
C ASN A 335 3.68 15.26 -21.06
N ILE A 336 2.77 16.24 -21.10
CA ILE A 336 2.94 17.52 -21.78
C ILE A 336 4.17 18.30 -21.27
N SER A 337 4.66 17.99 -20.07
CA SER A 337 5.76 18.70 -19.43
C SER A 337 7.13 18.51 -20.11
N ARG A 338 7.32 17.48 -20.94
CA ARG A 338 8.58 17.19 -21.64
C ARG A 338 8.58 17.53 -23.14
N GLY A 339 7.45 17.99 -23.70
CA GLY A 339 7.33 18.35 -25.13
C GLY A 339 7.48 17.16 -26.08
N GLU A 340 7.41 15.92 -25.57
CA GLU A 340 7.48 14.70 -26.38
C GLU A 340 6.11 14.39 -26.99
N SER A 341 6.10 13.92 -28.24
CA SER A 341 4.89 13.42 -28.87
C SER A 341 4.36 12.19 -28.11
N THR A 342 3.05 12.14 -27.86
CA THR A 342 2.38 10.97 -27.25
C THR A 342 2.72 9.67 -27.98
N PHE A 343 2.87 9.73 -29.30
CA PHE A 343 3.30 8.59 -30.11
C PHE A 343 4.77 8.17 -29.85
N MET A 344 5.68 9.13 -29.64
CA MET A 344 7.07 8.81 -29.31
C MET A 344 7.17 8.09 -27.95
N VAL A 345 6.43 8.57 -26.94
CA VAL A 345 6.37 7.92 -25.63
C VAL A 345 5.81 6.51 -25.76
N GLU A 346 4.75 6.34 -26.54
CA GLU A 346 4.16 5.03 -26.82
C GLU A 346 5.17 4.06 -27.45
N MET A 347 5.96 4.50 -28.43
CA MET A 347 6.97 3.68 -29.09
C MET A 347 8.15 3.37 -28.17
N GLN A 348 8.57 4.28 -27.30
CA GLN A 348 9.60 4.04 -26.30
C GLN A 348 9.16 3.01 -25.26
N GLU A 349 7.92 3.09 -24.77
CA GLU A 349 7.35 2.11 -23.85
C GLU A 349 7.26 0.73 -24.51
N ALA A 350 6.72 0.66 -25.73
CA ALA A 350 6.66 -0.59 -26.49
C ALA A 350 8.06 -1.17 -26.75
N SER A 351 9.04 -0.36 -27.13
CA SER A 351 10.42 -0.78 -27.32
C SER A 351 11.02 -1.34 -26.03
N SER A 352 10.81 -0.68 -24.90
CA SER A 352 11.30 -1.14 -23.59
C SER A 352 10.71 -2.50 -23.23
N ILE A 353 9.42 -2.72 -23.48
CA ILE A 353 8.75 -4.00 -23.28
C ILE A 353 9.38 -5.08 -24.18
N LEU A 354 9.45 -4.83 -25.48
CA LEU A 354 9.93 -5.80 -26.46
C LEU A 354 11.37 -6.25 -26.21
N ASN A 355 12.22 -5.39 -25.62
CA ASN A 355 13.60 -5.71 -25.26
C ASN A 355 13.75 -6.45 -23.92
N ALA A 356 12.71 -6.50 -23.10
CA ALA A 356 12.73 -7.12 -21.76
C ALA A 356 12.03 -8.48 -21.68
N LEU A 357 11.56 -9.01 -22.81
CA LEU A 357 10.71 -10.20 -22.87
C LEU A 357 11.46 -11.48 -22.51
N THR A 358 10.74 -12.36 -21.81
CA THR A 358 11.11 -13.74 -21.52
C THR A 358 9.99 -14.70 -21.95
N PRO A 359 10.21 -16.02 -21.97
CA PRO A 359 9.13 -16.99 -22.23
C PRO A 359 7.98 -16.92 -21.21
N ARG A 360 8.27 -16.41 -19.99
CA ARG A 360 7.32 -16.32 -18.87
C ARG A 360 6.64 -14.97 -18.77
N SER A 361 6.87 -14.06 -19.70
CA SER A 361 6.28 -12.74 -19.71
C SER A 361 4.80 -12.76 -20.12
N LEU A 362 3.99 -11.93 -19.43
CA LEU A 362 2.64 -11.56 -19.84
C LEU A 362 2.66 -10.14 -20.38
N VAL A 363 2.25 -9.95 -21.63
CA VAL A 363 2.26 -8.67 -22.34
C VAL A 363 0.84 -8.19 -22.62
N LEU A 364 0.57 -6.93 -22.35
CA LEU A 364 -0.73 -6.30 -22.51
C LEU A 364 -0.58 -5.02 -23.30
N PHE A 365 -0.99 -5.04 -24.56
CA PHE A 365 -1.05 -3.87 -25.42
C PHE A 365 -2.49 -3.41 -25.62
N ASP A 366 -2.77 -2.14 -25.35
CA ASP A 366 -4.08 -1.54 -25.50
C ASP A 366 -4.02 -0.36 -26.49
N GLU A 367 -4.62 -0.56 -27.65
CA GLU A 367 -4.78 0.42 -28.74
C GLU A 367 -3.45 1.03 -29.23
N LEU A 368 -2.41 0.21 -29.35
CA LEU A 368 -1.09 0.61 -29.82
C LEU A 368 -1.17 1.12 -31.28
N GLY A 369 -0.48 2.23 -31.58
CA GLY A 369 -0.39 2.84 -32.91
C GLY A 369 -1.42 3.92 -33.20
N ARG A 370 -2.24 4.36 -32.20
CA ARG A 370 -3.27 5.42 -32.42
C ARG A 370 -2.69 6.83 -32.65
N GLY A 371 -1.45 7.05 -32.24
CA GLY A 371 -0.81 8.38 -32.27
C GLY A 371 -0.24 8.80 -33.63
N THR A 372 -0.40 7.98 -34.69
CA THR A 372 0.12 8.23 -36.03
C THR A 372 -0.94 8.01 -37.14
N SER A 373 -0.54 8.00 -38.40
CA SER A 373 -1.48 7.68 -39.50
C SER A 373 -2.00 6.25 -39.37
N THR A 374 -3.22 5.99 -39.86
CA THR A 374 -3.87 4.68 -39.75
C THR A 374 -3.01 3.55 -40.29
N TYR A 375 -2.45 3.73 -41.49
CA TYR A 375 -1.62 2.67 -42.11
C TYR A 375 -0.29 2.44 -41.40
N ASP A 376 0.36 3.49 -40.88
CA ASP A 376 1.56 3.36 -40.08
C ASP A 376 1.25 2.61 -38.77
N GLY A 377 0.15 2.97 -38.10
CA GLY A 377 -0.31 2.33 -36.88
C GLY A 377 -0.60 0.84 -37.06
N ILE A 378 -1.35 0.47 -38.12
CA ILE A 378 -1.61 -0.92 -38.48
C ILE A 378 -0.31 -1.66 -38.76
N SER A 379 0.60 -1.09 -39.56
CA SER A 379 1.85 -1.72 -39.94
C SER A 379 2.74 -2.02 -38.73
N ILE A 380 2.85 -1.08 -37.81
CA ILE A 380 3.61 -1.26 -36.56
C ILE A 380 2.97 -2.33 -35.68
N ALA A 381 1.65 -2.26 -35.46
CA ALA A 381 0.93 -3.24 -34.65
C ALA A 381 1.06 -4.67 -35.22
N TRP A 382 0.94 -4.81 -36.53
CA TRP A 382 1.12 -6.04 -37.27
C TRP A 382 2.53 -6.62 -37.06
N ALA A 383 3.57 -5.83 -37.31
CA ALA A 383 4.96 -6.24 -37.16
C ALA A 383 5.30 -6.63 -35.72
N ILE A 384 4.72 -5.95 -34.71
CA ILE A 384 4.88 -6.30 -33.30
C ILE A 384 4.26 -7.67 -32.99
N ILE A 385 3.07 -7.97 -33.51
CA ILE A 385 2.43 -9.27 -33.30
C ILE A 385 3.26 -10.39 -33.97
N GLU A 386 3.75 -10.18 -35.19
CA GLU A 386 4.66 -11.13 -35.84
C GLU A 386 5.95 -11.35 -35.03
N TYR A 387 6.56 -10.26 -34.55
CA TYR A 387 7.75 -10.35 -33.71
C TYR A 387 7.49 -11.13 -32.41
N LEU A 388 6.38 -10.88 -31.71
CA LEU A 388 6.02 -11.61 -30.49
C LEU A 388 5.75 -13.09 -30.76
N HIS A 389 5.11 -13.40 -31.88
CA HIS A 389 4.81 -14.77 -32.29
C HIS A 389 6.09 -15.56 -32.62
N ASP A 390 7.02 -14.97 -33.36
CA ASP A 390 8.22 -15.64 -33.88
C ASP A 390 9.47 -15.35 -33.03
N ASN A 391 9.33 -14.74 -31.84
CA ASN A 391 10.45 -14.36 -30.99
C ASN A 391 11.32 -15.57 -30.63
N PRO A 392 12.62 -15.59 -31.00
CA PRO A 392 13.52 -16.72 -30.75
C PRO A 392 13.87 -16.91 -29.27
N HIS A 393 13.71 -15.88 -28.45
CA HIS A 393 14.02 -15.89 -27.01
C HIS A 393 12.85 -16.36 -26.14
N GLY A 394 11.70 -16.63 -26.72
CA GLY A 394 10.53 -17.12 -26.00
C GLY A 394 9.21 -16.67 -26.62
N ARG A 395 8.13 -17.27 -26.16
CA ARG A 395 6.76 -17.03 -26.64
C ARG A 395 5.94 -16.34 -25.54
N PRO A 396 6.11 -15.03 -25.32
CA PRO A 396 5.39 -14.33 -24.26
C PRO A 396 3.88 -14.40 -24.52
N LYS A 397 3.10 -14.65 -23.49
CA LYS A 397 1.63 -14.63 -23.55
C LYS A 397 1.18 -13.20 -23.74
N THR A 398 0.34 -12.96 -24.73
CA THR A 398 0.00 -11.59 -25.12
C THR A 398 -1.50 -11.40 -25.28
N LEU A 399 -2.03 -10.33 -24.66
CA LEU A 399 -3.33 -9.77 -24.95
C LEU A 399 -3.14 -8.46 -25.71
N PHE A 400 -3.61 -8.41 -26.94
CA PHE A 400 -3.47 -7.27 -27.84
C PHE A 400 -4.85 -6.68 -28.18
N ALA A 401 -5.27 -5.67 -27.41
CA ALA A 401 -6.52 -4.97 -27.70
C ALA A 401 -6.31 -3.90 -28.78
N THR A 402 -7.17 -3.89 -29.76
CA THR A 402 -7.05 -2.98 -30.91
C THR A 402 -8.41 -2.57 -31.46
N HIS A 403 -8.43 -1.50 -32.22
CA HIS A 403 -9.55 -1.09 -33.07
C HIS A 403 -9.27 -1.36 -34.56
N TYR A 404 -8.08 -1.86 -34.90
CA TYR A 404 -7.71 -2.23 -36.28
C TYR A 404 -8.26 -3.62 -36.59
N HIS A 405 -9.28 -3.67 -37.47
CA HIS A 405 -9.92 -4.91 -37.89
C HIS A 405 -9.03 -5.74 -38.81
N GLU A 406 -8.11 -5.09 -39.53
CA GLU A 406 -7.14 -5.69 -40.43
C GLU A 406 -6.23 -6.70 -39.69
N LEU A 407 -5.99 -6.52 -38.39
CA LEU A 407 -5.21 -7.45 -37.58
C LEU A 407 -5.90 -8.81 -37.38
N ASN A 408 -7.20 -8.92 -37.71
CA ASN A 408 -7.89 -10.21 -37.72
C ASN A 408 -7.33 -11.20 -38.75
N ASP A 409 -6.71 -10.72 -39.83
CA ASP A 409 -6.11 -11.55 -40.88
C ASP A 409 -4.88 -12.33 -40.37
N LEU A 410 -4.28 -11.90 -39.25
CA LEU A 410 -3.13 -12.55 -38.65
C LEU A 410 -3.43 -13.97 -38.18
N GLU A 411 -4.65 -14.27 -37.75
CA GLU A 411 -5.02 -15.63 -37.32
C GLU A 411 -4.86 -16.67 -38.45
N ALA A 412 -5.14 -16.29 -39.68
CA ALA A 412 -4.97 -17.17 -40.86
C ALA A 412 -3.49 -17.43 -41.18
N ARG A 413 -2.58 -16.51 -40.79
CA ARG A 413 -1.14 -16.57 -41.10
C ARG A 413 -0.28 -17.10 -39.97
N LEU A 414 -0.68 -16.83 -38.72
CA LEU A 414 0.10 -17.14 -37.51
C LEU A 414 -0.69 -18.14 -36.64
N PRO A 415 -0.26 -19.39 -36.54
CA PRO A 415 -1.06 -20.47 -35.94
C PRO A 415 -1.39 -20.25 -34.45
N ARG A 416 -0.56 -19.51 -33.72
CA ARG A 416 -0.76 -19.23 -32.29
C ARG A 416 -1.40 -17.88 -32.01
N VAL A 417 -1.85 -17.16 -33.04
CA VAL A 417 -2.68 -15.96 -32.92
C VAL A 417 -4.14 -16.35 -32.99
N LYS A 418 -4.96 -15.85 -32.09
CA LYS A 418 -6.40 -16.08 -32.05
C LYS A 418 -7.17 -14.79 -31.92
N ASN A 419 -8.21 -14.63 -32.73
CA ASN A 419 -9.08 -13.45 -32.72
C ASN A 419 -10.20 -13.62 -31.71
N TYR A 420 -10.45 -12.56 -30.99
CA TYR A 420 -11.57 -12.41 -30.06
C TYR A 420 -12.21 -11.03 -30.23
N ASN A 421 -13.43 -10.91 -29.80
CA ASN A 421 -14.07 -9.61 -29.70
C ASN A 421 -14.84 -9.48 -28.37
N VAL A 422 -14.96 -8.25 -27.88
CA VAL A 422 -15.83 -7.94 -26.76
C VAL A 422 -17.18 -7.53 -27.31
N SER A 423 -18.18 -8.41 -27.07
CA SER A 423 -19.46 -8.36 -27.76
C SER A 423 -20.30 -7.13 -27.38
N ALA A 424 -20.88 -6.54 -28.40
CA ALA A 424 -21.90 -5.51 -28.31
C ALA A 424 -23.03 -5.84 -29.31
N ARG A 425 -24.25 -5.44 -29.01
CA ARG A 425 -25.41 -5.62 -29.90
C ARG A 425 -26.16 -4.31 -30.07
N GLU A 426 -26.66 -4.07 -31.25
CA GLU A 426 -27.62 -3.00 -31.52
C GLU A 426 -29.04 -3.58 -31.36
N ILE A 427 -29.86 -2.99 -30.51
CA ILE A 427 -31.25 -3.35 -30.29
C ILE A 427 -32.06 -2.06 -30.42
N GLU A 428 -32.96 -1.99 -31.39
CA GLU A 428 -33.83 -0.81 -31.64
C GLU A 428 -33.06 0.51 -31.75
N GLY A 429 -31.91 0.49 -32.42
CA GLY A 429 -31.07 1.67 -32.59
C GLY A 429 -30.26 2.09 -31.35
N LYS A 430 -30.31 1.28 -30.26
CA LYS A 430 -29.54 1.48 -29.06
C LYS A 430 -28.43 0.43 -28.95
N MET A 431 -27.24 0.88 -28.61
CA MET A 431 -26.10 0.00 -28.39
C MET A 431 -26.13 -0.62 -27.01
N LEU A 432 -26.14 -1.94 -26.93
CA LEU A 432 -26.01 -2.70 -25.69
C LEU A 432 -24.62 -3.35 -25.63
N PHE A 433 -23.78 -2.90 -24.70
CA PHE A 433 -22.47 -3.50 -24.44
C PHE A 433 -22.65 -4.73 -23.56
N LEU A 434 -22.53 -5.92 -24.14
CA LEU A 434 -22.65 -7.17 -23.41
C LEU A 434 -21.42 -7.47 -22.56
N ARG A 435 -20.28 -6.85 -22.87
CA ARG A 435 -18.99 -6.97 -22.16
C ARG A 435 -18.48 -8.41 -22.05
N LYS A 436 -18.96 -9.30 -22.94
CA LYS A 436 -18.53 -10.71 -22.98
C LYS A 436 -17.52 -10.92 -24.08
N LEU A 437 -16.38 -11.52 -23.72
CA LEU A 437 -15.35 -11.95 -24.66
C LEU A 437 -15.87 -13.17 -25.44
N VAL A 438 -15.83 -13.12 -26.73
CA VAL A 438 -16.22 -14.21 -27.63
C VAL A 438 -15.18 -14.44 -28.69
N ARG A 439 -15.04 -15.70 -29.15
CA ARG A 439 -14.12 -16.09 -30.20
C ARG A 439 -14.52 -15.47 -31.55
N GLY A 440 -13.54 -15.06 -32.33
CA GLY A 440 -13.70 -14.41 -33.63
C GLY A 440 -13.51 -12.89 -33.57
N GLY A 441 -13.11 -12.28 -34.69
CA GLY A 441 -12.94 -10.84 -34.81
C GLY A 441 -14.29 -10.12 -34.96
N SER A 442 -14.31 -8.82 -34.66
CA SER A 442 -15.42 -7.94 -35.03
C SER A 442 -15.16 -7.34 -36.41
N GLU A 443 -16.13 -7.44 -37.32
CA GLU A 443 -16.03 -6.87 -38.65
C GLU A 443 -16.60 -5.44 -38.72
N HIS A 444 -17.30 -4.98 -37.67
CA HIS A 444 -17.97 -3.69 -37.65
C HIS A 444 -17.36 -2.74 -36.62
N SER A 445 -17.15 -1.50 -37.09
CA SER A 445 -16.85 -0.38 -36.20
C SER A 445 -18.15 0.25 -35.68
N PHE A 446 -18.28 0.48 -34.38
CA PHE A 446 -19.46 1.09 -33.79
C PHE A 446 -19.26 2.56 -33.40
N GLY A 447 -18.26 3.25 -33.99
CA GLY A 447 -17.91 4.62 -33.63
C GLY A 447 -19.05 5.62 -33.81
N ILE A 448 -19.84 5.48 -34.85
CA ILE A 448 -20.99 6.37 -35.14
C ILE A 448 -22.11 6.13 -34.12
N GLN A 449 -22.35 4.88 -33.72
CA GLN A 449 -23.33 4.54 -32.70
C GLN A 449 -22.91 5.10 -31.32
N VAL A 450 -21.63 5.03 -30.98
CA VAL A 450 -21.09 5.65 -29.78
C VAL A 450 -21.20 7.16 -29.79
N ALA A 451 -20.95 7.81 -30.96
CA ALA A 451 -21.16 9.25 -31.12
C ALA A 451 -22.63 9.67 -30.91
N ARG A 452 -23.56 8.83 -31.37
CA ARG A 452 -25.01 9.02 -31.15
C ARG A 452 -25.37 8.91 -29.64
N LEU A 453 -24.81 7.92 -28.93
CA LEU A 453 -24.96 7.77 -27.48
C LEU A 453 -24.38 8.97 -26.69
N GLY A 454 -23.30 9.57 -27.20
CA GLY A 454 -22.70 10.79 -26.65
C GLY A 454 -23.50 12.06 -26.88
N GLY A 455 -24.68 11.96 -27.54
CA GLY A 455 -25.56 13.11 -27.81
C GLY A 455 -25.19 13.95 -29.03
N MET A 456 -24.38 13.41 -29.97
CA MET A 456 -24.05 14.11 -31.20
C MET A 456 -25.33 14.32 -32.03
N PRO A 457 -25.51 15.52 -32.69
CA PRO A 457 -26.67 15.81 -33.48
C PRO A 457 -26.96 14.74 -34.54
N GLN A 458 -28.23 14.36 -34.73
CA GLN A 458 -28.65 13.29 -35.61
C GLN A 458 -28.23 13.53 -37.07
N SER A 459 -28.24 14.78 -37.54
CA SER A 459 -27.78 15.14 -38.89
C SER A 459 -26.32 14.76 -39.15
N ILE A 460 -25.45 14.93 -38.12
CA ILE A 460 -24.03 14.57 -38.22
C ILE A 460 -23.87 13.04 -38.26
N THR A 461 -24.54 12.33 -37.36
CA THR A 461 -24.43 10.85 -37.25
C THR A 461 -25.03 10.16 -38.47
N THR A 462 -26.10 10.70 -39.06
CA THR A 462 -26.68 10.21 -40.32
C THR A 462 -25.70 10.41 -41.48
N ARG A 463 -25.14 11.62 -41.61
CA ARG A 463 -24.16 11.91 -42.66
C ARG A 463 -22.89 11.07 -42.54
N ALA A 464 -22.41 10.86 -41.30
CA ALA A 464 -21.26 10.00 -41.03
C ALA A 464 -21.53 8.54 -41.48
N SER A 465 -22.74 8.02 -41.26
CA SER A 465 -23.12 6.67 -41.74
C SER A 465 -23.11 6.57 -43.28
N GLU A 466 -23.59 7.60 -43.99
CA GLU A 466 -23.53 7.64 -45.46
C GLU A 466 -22.09 7.66 -45.98
N ILE A 467 -21.22 8.46 -45.34
CA ILE A 467 -19.80 8.54 -45.70
C ILE A 467 -19.10 7.20 -45.43
N LEU A 468 -19.36 6.57 -44.29
CA LEU A 468 -18.79 5.26 -43.93
C LEU A 468 -19.14 4.21 -45.00
N ALA A 469 -20.42 4.13 -45.39
CA ALA A 469 -20.86 3.19 -46.43
C ALA A 469 -20.19 3.45 -47.80
N GLN A 470 -19.90 4.72 -48.14
CA GLN A 470 -19.16 5.07 -49.35
C GLN A 470 -17.68 4.62 -49.27
N LEU A 471 -17.03 4.81 -48.12
CA LEU A 471 -15.63 4.41 -47.92
C LEU A 471 -15.46 2.89 -47.92
N GLU A 472 -16.37 2.16 -47.26
CA GLU A 472 -16.36 0.69 -47.24
C GLU A 472 -16.61 0.11 -48.67
N SER A 473 -17.53 0.68 -49.44
CA SER A 473 -17.75 0.23 -50.80
C SER A 473 -16.59 0.54 -51.76
N ALA A 474 -15.90 1.67 -51.57
CA ALA A 474 -14.69 2.01 -52.33
C ALA A 474 -13.54 1.05 -52.05
N HIS A 475 -13.35 0.67 -50.77
CA HIS A 475 -12.32 -0.27 -50.36
C HIS A 475 -12.56 -1.69 -50.90
N ILE A 476 -13.82 -2.14 -50.95
CA ILE A 476 -14.18 -3.43 -51.55
C ILE A 476 -13.85 -3.44 -53.07
N HIS A 477 -14.05 -2.33 -53.78
CA HIS A 477 -13.71 -2.21 -55.20
C HIS A 477 -12.19 -2.26 -55.46
N GLU A 478 -11.36 -1.67 -54.58
CA GLU A 478 -9.89 -1.75 -54.70
C GLU A 478 -9.37 -3.16 -54.44
N VAL A 479 -9.88 -3.85 -53.39
CA VAL A 479 -9.46 -5.20 -53.02
C VAL A 479 -9.91 -6.25 -54.06
N THR A 480 -11.08 -6.11 -54.67
CA THR A 480 -11.57 -7.04 -55.69
C THR A 480 -11.00 -6.73 -57.09
N GLY A 481 -10.44 -5.54 -57.32
CA GLY A 481 -9.78 -5.17 -58.57
C GLY A 481 -8.30 -5.54 -58.71
N LEU A 482 -7.65 -5.87 -57.59
CA LEU A 482 -6.23 -6.24 -57.53
C LEU A 482 -6.03 -7.76 -57.37
N GLY A 483 -6.47 -8.52 -58.37
CA GLY A 483 -6.00 -9.88 -58.57
C GLY A 483 -4.56 -9.90 -59.17
N ALA A 484 -3.59 -9.33 -58.50
CA ALA A 484 -2.18 -9.42 -58.88
C ALA A 484 -1.34 -9.78 -57.65
N GLU A 485 -0.71 -10.93 -57.71
CA GLU A 485 0.24 -11.45 -56.73
C GLU A 485 1.31 -10.41 -56.36
N VAL A 486 1.24 -9.83 -55.19
CA VAL A 486 2.39 -9.15 -54.60
C VAL A 486 3.22 -10.20 -53.84
N GLN A 487 4.26 -10.68 -54.47
CA GLN A 487 5.33 -11.43 -53.81
C GLN A 487 6.05 -10.48 -52.85
N VAL A 488 5.73 -10.57 -51.58
CA VAL A 488 6.52 -9.92 -50.52
C VAL A 488 7.82 -10.69 -50.37
N SER A 489 8.91 -10.10 -50.84
CA SER A 489 10.27 -10.65 -50.60
C SER A 489 10.58 -10.60 -49.09
N ARG A 490 10.92 -11.77 -48.53
CA ARG A 490 11.44 -11.89 -47.17
C ARG A 490 12.63 -10.94 -46.97
N ALA A 491 12.62 -10.10 -45.95
CA ALA A 491 13.76 -9.33 -45.53
C ALA A 491 14.98 -10.27 -45.18
N PRO A 492 16.20 -9.92 -45.49
CA PRO A 492 17.38 -10.72 -45.19
C PRO A 492 17.67 -10.71 -43.69
N SER A 493 18.19 -11.87 -43.21
CA SER A 493 18.62 -12.08 -41.82
C SER A 493 19.65 -11.02 -41.35
N PRO A 494 19.72 -10.70 -40.05
CA PRO A 494 20.55 -9.59 -39.53
C PRO A 494 22.07 -9.83 -39.52
N ASP A 495 22.62 -10.85 -40.15
CA ASP A 495 24.04 -11.24 -40.03
C ASP A 495 24.97 -10.60 -41.06
N THR A 496 24.55 -9.64 -41.88
CA THR A 496 25.45 -8.99 -42.82
C THR A 496 25.24 -7.46 -42.90
N LEU A 497 25.77 -6.73 -41.95
CA LEU A 497 26.05 -5.30 -42.10
C LEU A 497 27.55 -5.08 -41.93
N PRO A 498 28.26 -4.45 -42.92
CA PRO A 498 29.64 -4.07 -42.78
C PRO A 498 29.81 -2.88 -41.85
N THR A 499 30.78 -2.96 -40.95
CA THR A 499 31.27 -1.87 -40.12
C THR A 499 31.90 -0.78 -40.98
N GLU A 500 31.21 0.32 -41.27
CA GLU A 500 31.85 1.53 -41.76
C GLU A 500 31.81 2.62 -40.66
N GLN A 501 32.97 3.22 -40.53
CA GLN A 501 33.42 4.19 -39.56
C GLN A 501 32.55 5.49 -39.59
N ILE A 502 32.00 5.85 -38.47
CA ILE A 502 31.48 7.22 -38.28
C ILE A 502 32.57 8.04 -37.62
N SER A 503 33.20 8.93 -38.41
CA SER A 503 34.12 9.96 -37.91
C SER A 503 33.33 11.08 -37.22
N THR A 504 33.77 11.38 -36.03
CA THR A 504 33.34 12.51 -35.21
C THR A 504 33.50 13.88 -35.89
N GLY A 505 32.42 14.62 -35.97
CA GLY A 505 32.40 16.05 -36.27
C GLY A 505 31.51 16.81 -35.30
N VAL A 506 32.08 17.21 -34.16
CA VAL A 506 31.47 18.21 -33.28
C VAL A 506 31.79 19.56 -33.80
N GLN A 507 30.81 20.41 -34.14
CA GLN A 507 30.94 21.85 -34.17
C GLN A 507 29.81 22.50 -33.39
N MET A 508 30.22 23.23 -32.36
CA MET A 508 29.40 24.14 -31.56
C MET A 508 28.98 25.37 -32.36
N SER A 509 27.73 25.77 -32.20
CA SER A 509 27.34 27.17 -32.04
C SER A 509 25.95 27.23 -31.42
#